data_d39a52d7c217642c3f80240e586e4498
#
_entry.id   d39a52d7c217642c3f80240e586e4498
#
_cell.length_a   1.000
_cell.length_b   1.000
_cell.length_c   1.000
_cell.angle_alpha   90.00
_cell.angle_beta   90.00
_cell.angle_gamma   90.00
#
_symmetry.space_group_name_H-M   'P 1'
#
loop_
_entity.id
_entity.type
_entity.pdbx_description
1 polymer ?
#
loop_
_entity_poly.entity_id
_entity_poly.type
_entity_poly.pdbx_seq_one_letter_code
_entity_poly.pdbx_strand_id
1 'polypeptide(L)'
;MEALELFSRGSSREHGDRKIASLAMTRGEKGVWSCALQGARYGTYYTYHILHSDGVFDTVDPYGVASGVDSERSMVVNLAETDPVGWEQDKRPEIRPEDRCVYELHVKDFSSDPNSGVSDKHRGKFLAFTEEGTTLNGDGIHATGLDYLKSLGISHVHLLPVFDFGSVPEDDAEAFNWGYDPVQYNVPEGSYATDPFHGEVRIREMKEMVQALHKAGIGVIMDVVYNHTYNLDSPLQKTVPYYYYREWEDGTISNGSDCGNETASEREMFRRFMVHSVCYWAKEYHIDGFRFDLMALHDTETMNAIRTALNRMPRGEEILVYGEPWKAAASAMQEGYFPSDKQNIGKLMDGISMFCDDTRDSIKGSVFIAAEGGYVNGKERLSAGILSATDGWLDGKGAYEPRNASQLIPYVSAHDNYTLWDKLKLSDPKRKENVESDFDKMDERTLSMNRLAAGIVMTCKGMPFFQAGEEFARTKHGEGNSFKSSWQLNKIDWTRAL
;
A
#
# COMPACT_ATOMS: atom_id res chain seq x y z
N MET A 1 2.63 -32.21 3.52
CA MET A 1 3.16 -31.53 4.73
C MET A 1 3.56 -32.61 5.71
N GLU A 2 4.77 -32.62 6.24
CA GLU A 2 5.21 -33.72 7.11
C GLU A 2 5.30 -33.33 8.57
N ALA A 3 5.75 -32.12 8.88
CA ALA A 3 5.95 -31.71 10.26
C ALA A 3 5.73 -30.21 10.47
N LEU A 4 5.35 -29.90 11.69
CA LEU A 4 5.40 -28.55 12.27
C LEU A 4 6.64 -28.46 13.13
N GLU A 5 7.53 -27.51 12.84
CA GLU A 5 8.72 -27.27 13.62
C GLU A 5 8.53 -26.08 14.55
N LEU A 6 8.93 -26.21 15.81
CA LEU A 6 8.73 -25.22 16.84
C LEU A 6 10.06 -24.71 17.39
N PHE A 7 10.14 -23.40 17.62
CA PHE A 7 11.31 -22.72 18.13
C PHE A 7 10.92 -21.86 19.35
N SER A 8 11.73 -21.90 20.41
CA SER A 8 11.49 -21.08 21.58
C SER A 8 12.13 -19.70 21.42
N ARG A 9 11.33 -18.64 21.39
CA ARG A 9 11.78 -17.24 21.43
C ARG A 9 12.79 -16.81 20.37
N GLY A 10 13.08 -17.63 19.39
CA GLY A 10 14.02 -17.31 18.33
C GLY A 10 13.27 -16.83 17.09
N SER A 11 13.29 -15.54 16.80
CA SER A 11 12.61 -14.94 15.64
C SER A 11 13.26 -15.34 14.31
N SER A 12 14.55 -15.66 14.33
CA SER A 12 15.32 -16.07 13.15
C SER A 12 16.39 -17.10 13.49
N ARG A 13 17.11 -17.59 12.47
CA ARG A 13 18.24 -18.52 12.64
C ARG A 13 19.39 -17.88 13.40
N GLU A 14 19.61 -16.60 13.23
CA GLU A 14 20.70 -15.87 13.88
C GLU A 14 20.35 -15.45 15.31
N HIS A 15 19.05 -15.27 15.62
CA HIS A 15 18.55 -14.77 16.89
C HIS A 15 17.78 -15.83 17.67
N GLY A 16 18.48 -16.78 18.25
CA GLY A 16 17.91 -17.76 19.18
C GLY A 16 17.39 -19.04 18.50
N ASP A 17 18.17 -19.63 17.62
CA ASP A 17 17.80 -20.83 16.85
C ASP A 17 17.79 -22.12 17.72
N ARG A 18 16.92 -22.17 18.70
CA ARG A 18 16.68 -23.41 19.44
C ARG A 18 15.39 -24.07 19.03
N LYS A 19 15.48 -25.05 18.14
CA LYS A 19 14.37 -25.97 17.86
C LYS A 19 13.99 -26.72 19.13
N ILE A 20 12.75 -26.60 19.56
CA ILE A 20 12.23 -27.24 20.78
C ILE A 20 11.40 -28.47 20.48
N ALA A 21 10.78 -28.56 19.33
CA ALA A 21 9.98 -29.73 18.92
C ALA A 21 9.86 -29.80 17.38
N SER A 22 9.61 -31.02 16.91
CA SER A 22 9.15 -31.31 15.57
C SER A 22 7.93 -32.25 15.72
N LEU A 23 6.79 -31.84 15.18
CA LEU A 23 5.53 -32.55 15.33
C LEU A 23 5.07 -33.06 13.97
N ALA A 24 4.96 -34.38 13.83
CA ALA A 24 4.39 -34.97 12.61
C ALA A 24 2.94 -34.51 12.43
N MET A 25 2.58 -34.13 11.22
CA MET A 25 1.21 -33.76 10.88
C MET A 25 0.46 -34.96 10.26
N THR A 26 -0.82 -35.06 10.57
CA THR A 26 -1.70 -36.09 10.05
C THR A 26 -2.53 -35.56 8.90
N ARG A 27 -2.52 -36.22 7.77
CA ARG A 27 -3.35 -35.88 6.62
C ARG A 27 -4.81 -36.30 6.88
N GLY A 28 -5.69 -35.34 6.78
CA GLY A 28 -7.14 -35.48 6.85
C GLY A 28 -7.80 -35.47 5.47
N GLU A 29 -9.10 -35.27 5.47
CA GLU A 29 -9.90 -35.17 4.24
C GLU A 29 -9.59 -33.86 3.49
N LYS A 30 -9.81 -33.88 2.17
CA LYS A 30 -9.67 -32.69 1.28
C LYS A 30 -8.30 -32.01 1.34
N GLY A 31 -7.24 -32.75 1.67
CA GLY A 31 -5.89 -32.21 1.71
C GLY A 31 -5.54 -31.40 2.96
N VAL A 32 -6.40 -31.39 3.98
CA VAL A 32 -6.12 -30.75 5.27
C VAL A 32 -5.09 -31.58 6.04
N TRP A 33 -4.10 -30.89 6.62
CA TRP A 33 -3.12 -31.49 7.52
C TRP A 33 -3.26 -30.88 8.91
N SER A 34 -3.16 -31.67 9.94
CA SER A 34 -3.32 -31.20 11.31
C SER A 34 -2.36 -31.89 12.28
N CYS A 35 -1.96 -31.13 13.29
CA CYS A 35 -1.33 -31.66 14.50
C CYS A 35 -1.87 -30.89 15.71
N ALA A 36 -1.72 -31.46 16.89
CA ALA A 36 -2.11 -30.80 18.15
C ALA A 36 -0.90 -30.75 19.08
N LEU A 37 -0.64 -29.58 19.62
CA LEU A 37 0.38 -29.33 20.62
C LEU A 37 -0.27 -28.90 21.93
N GLN A 38 -0.03 -29.64 23.02
CA GLN A 38 -0.44 -29.23 24.33
C GLN A 38 0.57 -28.22 24.90
N GLY A 39 0.07 -27.10 25.44
CA GLY A 39 0.89 -26.09 26.09
C GLY A 39 1.69 -25.21 25.11
N ALA A 40 1.24 -25.05 23.89
CA ALA A 40 1.75 -24.00 23.00
C ALA A 40 1.61 -22.66 23.73
N ARG A 41 2.70 -21.89 23.80
CA ARG A 41 2.74 -20.60 24.47
C ARG A 41 2.82 -19.51 23.43
N TYR A 42 2.13 -18.41 23.67
CA TYR A 42 2.32 -17.19 22.89
C TYR A 42 3.81 -16.80 22.88
N GLY A 43 4.29 -16.29 21.75
CA GLY A 43 5.70 -16.02 21.53
C GLY A 43 6.52 -17.25 21.11
N THR A 44 5.89 -18.41 20.83
CA THR A 44 6.55 -19.54 20.20
C THR A 44 6.57 -19.35 18.69
N TYR A 45 7.74 -19.46 18.08
CA TYR A 45 7.90 -19.39 16.64
C TYR A 45 7.78 -20.77 15.99
N TYR A 46 7.32 -20.81 14.72
CA TYR A 46 7.15 -22.07 14.01
C TYR A 46 7.36 -21.94 12.50
N THR A 47 7.68 -23.07 11.87
CA THR A 47 7.67 -23.26 10.41
C THR A 47 6.98 -24.56 10.07
N TYR A 48 6.49 -24.65 8.84
CA TYR A 48 6.05 -25.93 8.25
C TYR A 48 7.21 -26.57 7.50
N HIS A 49 7.43 -27.84 7.77
CA HIS A 49 8.34 -28.70 7.01
C HIS A 49 7.51 -29.52 6.02
N ILE A 50 7.70 -29.27 4.74
CA ILE A 50 6.83 -29.79 3.68
C ILE A 50 7.63 -30.64 2.72
N LEU A 51 7.15 -31.87 2.45
CA LEU A 51 7.69 -32.75 1.42
C LEU A 51 6.73 -32.80 0.23
N HIS A 52 7.24 -32.46 -0.95
CA HIS A 52 6.61 -32.60 -2.25
C HIS A 52 7.45 -33.48 -3.16
N SER A 53 6.89 -33.87 -4.35
CA SER A 53 7.67 -34.47 -5.42
C SER A 53 8.91 -33.69 -5.82
N ASP A 54 8.85 -32.34 -5.70
CA ASP A 54 9.85 -31.40 -6.17
C ASP A 54 10.93 -31.10 -5.12
N GLY A 55 10.77 -31.60 -3.88
CA GLY A 55 11.76 -31.42 -2.82
C GLY A 55 11.19 -31.27 -1.42
N VAL A 56 12.05 -30.84 -0.52
CA VAL A 56 11.75 -30.57 0.88
C VAL A 56 11.88 -29.07 1.12
N PHE A 57 10.86 -28.47 1.73
CA PHE A 57 10.78 -27.04 1.96
C PHE A 57 10.44 -26.72 3.41
N ASP A 58 11.16 -25.77 3.97
CA ASP A 58 10.75 -25.09 5.21
C ASP A 58 10.08 -23.77 4.81
N THR A 59 8.93 -23.48 5.41
CA THR A 59 8.18 -22.26 5.09
C THR A 59 7.40 -21.74 6.28
N VAL A 60 7.19 -20.43 6.29
CA VAL A 60 6.23 -19.77 7.17
C VAL A 60 4.80 -20.12 6.75
N ASP A 61 3.86 -19.86 7.64
CA ASP A 61 2.45 -20.06 7.41
C ASP A 61 1.90 -18.98 6.46
N PRO A 62 1.37 -19.32 5.26
CA PRO A 62 0.77 -18.31 4.39
C PRO A 62 -0.43 -17.58 5.00
N TYR A 63 -1.07 -18.14 6.03
CA TYR A 63 -2.11 -17.51 6.85
C TYR A 63 -1.59 -16.97 8.17
N GLY A 64 -0.27 -16.95 8.39
CA GLY A 64 0.35 -16.39 9.57
C GLY A 64 -0.04 -14.91 9.77
N VAL A 65 -0.33 -14.53 11.02
CA VAL A 65 -0.73 -13.16 11.40
C VAL A 65 0.33 -12.48 12.26
N ALA A 66 1.41 -13.18 12.55
CA ALA A 66 2.57 -12.70 13.27
C ALA A 66 3.82 -13.46 12.81
N SER A 67 4.93 -12.77 12.74
CA SER A 67 6.23 -13.34 12.37
C SER A 67 7.36 -12.74 13.20
N GLY A 68 8.52 -13.43 13.17
CA GLY A 68 9.78 -12.86 13.59
C GLY A 68 10.40 -11.96 12.53
N VAL A 69 11.63 -11.52 12.81
CA VAL A 69 12.40 -10.67 11.90
C VAL A 69 12.56 -11.32 10.52
N ASP A 70 12.48 -10.47 9.47
CA ASP A 70 12.61 -10.87 8.06
C ASP A 70 11.68 -12.04 7.65
N SER A 71 10.57 -12.21 8.34
CA SER A 71 9.60 -13.31 8.11
C SER A 71 10.19 -14.72 8.02
N GLU A 72 11.32 -14.98 8.71
CA GLU A 72 11.91 -16.31 8.72
C GLU A 72 11.04 -17.37 9.41
N ARG A 73 10.16 -16.93 10.34
CA ARG A 73 9.28 -17.82 11.12
C ARG A 73 7.96 -17.14 11.45
N SER A 74 6.88 -17.87 11.32
CA SER A 74 5.60 -17.44 11.89
C SER A 74 5.61 -17.54 13.41
N MET A 75 4.78 -16.76 14.09
CA MET A 75 4.68 -16.74 15.56
C MET A 75 3.26 -17.06 16.04
N VAL A 76 3.17 -17.84 17.11
CA VAL A 76 1.91 -18.07 17.83
C VAL A 76 1.63 -16.84 18.70
N VAL A 77 0.57 -16.11 18.40
CA VAL A 77 0.21 -14.86 19.07
C VAL A 77 -1.21 -14.89 19.61
N ASN A 78 -1.43 -14.20 20.73
CA ASN A 78 -2.75 -13.79 21.16
C ASN A 78 -2.96 -12.33 20.71
N LEU A 79 -3.74 -12.12 19.66
CA LEU A 79 -3.97 -10.79 19.10
C LEU A 79 -4.58 -9.82 20.13
N ALA A 80 -5.43 -10.29 21.04
CA ALA A 80 -6.01 -9.45 22.09
C ALA A 80 -4.96 -8.91 23.09
N GLU A 81 -3.82 -9.57 23.25
CA GLU A 81 -2.71 -9.07 24.08
C GLU A 81 -1.89 -7.97 23.38
N THR A 82 -2.10 -7.78 22.10
CA THR A 82 -1.46 -6.73 21.29
C THR A 82 -2.31 -5.46 21.18
N ASP A 83 -3.52 -5.46 21.71
CA ASP A 83 -4.43 -4.32 21.64
C ASP A 83 -3.92 -3.18 22.51
N PRO A 84 -3.80 -1.96 21.99
CA PRO A 84 -3.48 -0.79 22.80
C PRO A 84 -4.62 -0.43 23.75
N VAL A 85 -4.31 0.35 24.75
CA VAL A 85 -5.30 0.80 25.74
C VAL A 85 -6.45 1.54 25.03
N GLY A 86 -7.67 1.08 25.24
CA GLY A 86 -8.86 1.65 24.63
C GLY A 86 -9.15 1.18 23.21
N TRP A 87 -8.49 0.12 22.71
CA TRP A 87 -8.72 -0.43 21.39
C TRP A 87 -10.16 -0.88 21.14
N GLU A 88 -10.81 -1.48 22.14
CA GLU A 88 -12.23 -1.88 22.04
C GLU A 88 -13.19 -0.70 21.81
N GLN A 89 -12.79 0.51 22.20
CA GLN A 89 -13.56 1.75 22.00
C GLN A 89 -13.17 2.47 20.72
N ASP A 90 -12.09 2.05 20.07
CA ASP A 90 -11.66 2.64 18.80
C ASP A 90 -12.74 2.46 17.73
N LYS A 91 -12.96 3.51 16.97
CA LYS A 91 -13.98 3.54 15.92
C LYS A 91 -13.45 4.28 14.71
N ARG A 92 -13.73 3.70 13.55
CA ARG A 92 -13.52 4.39 12.29
C ARG A 92 -14.19 5.77 12.31
N PRO A 93 -13.52 6.84 11.85
CA PRO A 93 -14.10 8.17 11.76
C PRO A 93 -15.40 8.18 10.93
N GLU A 94 -16.33 9.07 11.27
CA GLU A 94 -17.54 9.29 10.49
C GLU A 94 -17.27 10.35 9.42
N ILE A 95 -17.01 9.91 8.18
CA ILE A 95 -16.64 10.78 7.06
C ILE A 95 -17.71 10.68 5.99
N ARG A 96 -18.36 11.81 5.70
CA ARG A 96 -19.34 11.87 4.62
C ARG A 96 -18.66 11.67 3.26
N PRO A 97 -19.34 11.04 2.28
CA PRO A 97 -18.76 10.83 0.96
C PRO A 97 -18.20 12.10 0.29
N GLU A 98 -18.88 13.24 0.46
CA GLU A 98 -18.48 14.54 -0.09
C GLU A 98 -17.28 15.18 0.61
N ASP A 99 -16.93 14.74 1.81
CA ASP A 99 -15.78 15.24 2.58
C ASP A 99 -14.53 14.37 2.39
N ARG A 100 -14.61 13.32 1.57
CA ARG A 100 -13.48 12.42 1.35
C ARG A 100 -12.39 13.10 0.55
N CYS A 101 -11.18 13.07 1.11
CA CYS A 101 -9.94 13.54 0.49
C CYS A 101 -8.78 12.68 1.00
N VAL A 102 -8.05 12.04 0.10
CA VAL A 102 -7.00 11.07 0.43
C VAL A 102 -5.62 11.69 0.28
N TYR A 103 -4.79 11.49 1.28
CA TYR A 103 -3.40 11.91 1.32
C TYR A 103 -2.49 10.68 1.36
N GLU A 104 -1.75 10.44 0.27
CA GLU A 104 -0.85 9.31 0.15
C GLU A 104 0.48 9.59 0.84
N LEU A 105 0.92 8.68 1.70
CA LEU A 105 2.21 8.80 2.35
C LEU A 105 2.86 7.44 2.61
N HIS A 106 4.18 7.46 2.80
CA HIS A 106 4.98 6.30 3.19
C HIS A 106 5.41 6.46 4.65
N VAL A 107 5.30 5.40 5.45
CA VAL A 107 5.58 5.45 6.91
C VAL A 107 6.96 6.05 7.21
N LYS A 108 7.99 5.56 6.49
CA LYS A 108 9.36 6.03 6.72
C LYS A 108 9.59 7.44 6.20
N ASP A 109 9.09 7.78 4.99
CA ASP A 109 9.26 9.12 4.40
C ASP A 109 8.73 10.23 5.30
N PHE A 110 7.58 9.96 5.95
CA PHE A 110 6.82 10.95 6.69
C PHE A 110 7.59 11.55 7.86
N SER A 111 8.39 10.75 8.55
CA SER A 111 9.04 11.19 9.79
C SER A 111 10.57 11.06 9.81
N SER A 112 11.19 10.49 8.77
CA SER A 112 12.64 10.23 8.76
C SER A 112 13.50 11.50 8.75
N ASP A 113 12.95 12.65 8.32
CA ASP A 113 13.68 13.92 8.40
C ASP A 113 13.99 14.25 9.87
N PRO A 114 15.28 14.44 10.25
CA PRO A 114 15.63 14.90 11.58
C PRO A 114 14.92 16.20 11.99
N ASN A 115 14.57 17.05 11.01
CA ASN A 115 13.86 18.30 11.23
C ASN A 115 12.35 18.09 11.52
N SER A 116 11.83 16.86 11.42
CA SER A 116 10.41 16.56 11.65
C SER A 116 9.96 16.83 13.10
N GLY A 117 10.88 16.94 14.05
CA GLY A 117 10.56 17.06 15.47
C GLY A 117 10.13 15.75 16.12
N VAL A 118 9.98 14.68 15.34
CA VAL A 118 9.70 13.32 15.87
C VAL A 118 10.92 12.78 16.58
N SER A 119 10.71 12.10 17.71
CA SER A 119 11.79 11.53 18.52
C SER A 119 12.62 10.50 17.74
N ASP A 120 13.92 10.41 17.98
CA ASP A 120 14.85 9.54 17.27
C ASP A 120 14.41 8.06 17.24
N LYS A 121 13.80 7.59 18.33
CA LYS A 121 13.34 6.21 18.46
C LYS A 121 12.11 5.89 17.61
N HIS A 122 11.32 6.90 17.22
CA HIS A 122 10.08 6.73 16.46
C HIS A 122 10.19 7.21 15.01
N ARG A 123 11.27 7.92 14.65
CA ARG A 123 11.46 8.35 13.26
C ARG A 123 11.46 7.16 12.28
N GLY A 124 10.66 7.28 11.22
CA GLY A 124 10.47 6.23 10.21
C GLY A 124 9.68 5.02 10.68
N LYS A 125 9.01 5.09 11.84
CA LYS A 125 8.28 3.98 12.47
C LYS A 125 6.78 4.29 12.62
N PHE A 126 5.97 3.24 12.86
CA PHE A 126 4.54 3.39 13.15
C PHE A 126 4.27 4.39 14.28
N LEU A 127 5.08 4.35 15.33
CA LEU A 127 4.89 5.22 16.49
C LEU A 127 5.16 6.70 16.22
N ALA A 128 5.75 7.08 15.09
CA ALA A 128 5.85 8.47 14.68
C ALA A 128 4.49 9.17 14.56
N PHE A 129 3.46 8.41 14.19
CA PHE A 129 2.09 8.91 14.06
C PHE A 129 1.36 9.06 15.41
N THR A 130 1.96 8.64 16.51
CA THR A 130 1.40 8.78 17.86
C THR A 130 1.95 9.98 18.61
N GLU A 131 3.00 10.63 18.08
CA GLU A 131 3.60 11.81 18.70
C GLU A 131 2.81 13.07 18.36
N GLU A 132 2.29 13.75 19.38
CA GLU A 132 1.59 15.03 19.28
C GLU A 132 2.54 16.18 19.62
N GLY A 133 2.23 17.38 19.11
CA GLY A 133 3.00 18.59 19.38
C GLY A 133 4.36 18.63 18.69
N THR A 134 4.60 17.77 17.68
CA THR A 134 5.84 17.85 16.90
C THR A 134 5.86 19.09 16.03
N THR A 135 7.01 19.75 15.98
CA THR A 135 7.20 20.98 15.20
C THR A 135 8.56 20.97 14.50
N LEU A 136 8.67 21.73 13.43
CA LEU A 136 9.89 21.84 12.64
C LEU A 136 11.07 22.24 13.53
N ASN A 137 12.08 21.41 13.63
CA ASN A 137 13.24 21.61 14.52
C ASN A 137 12.88 21.89 15.99
N GLY A 138 11.68 21.54 16.45
CA GLY A 138 11.21 21.84 17.79
C GLY A 138 10.95 23.32 18.03
N ASP A 139 10.62 24.10 17.01
CA ASP A 139 10.41 25.56 17.10
C ASP A 139 9.12 25.97 17.83
N GLY A 140 8.22 25.02 18.08
CA GLY A 140 6.95 25.27 18.77
C GLY A 140 5.92 26.05 17.95
N ILE A 141 6.14 26.27 16.65
CA ILE A 141 5.29 27.09 15.79
C ILE A 141 4.79 26.32 14.57
N HIS A 142 5.69 25.69 13.82
CA HIS A 142 5.37 25.04 12.57
C HIS A 142 5.11 23.55 12.79
N ALA A 143 3.85 23.19 12.85
CA ALA A 143 3.42 21.80 13.08
C ALA A 143 3.96 20.84 12.02
N THR A 144 4.41 19.67 12.46
CA THR A 144 4.81 18.53 11.64
C THR A 144 4.03 17.30 12.06
N GLY A 145 4.30 16.14 11.47
CA GLY A 145 3.73 14.88 11.93
C GLY A 145 2.20 14.87 11.97
N LEU A 146 1.66 14.27 13.03
CA LEU A 146 0.20 14.11 13.18
C LEU A 146 -0.55 15.44 13.22
N ASP A 147 0.00 16.47 13.88
CA ASP A 147 -0.67 17.76 13.97
C ASP A 147 -0.70 18.50 12.64
N TYR A 148 0.29 18.29 11.78
CA TYR A 148 0.24 18.77 10.41
C TYR A 148 -0.90 18.09 9.63
N LEU A 149 -1.04 16.77 9.71
CA LEU A 149 -2.13 16.04 9.05
C LEU A 149 -3.51 16.55 9.51
N LYS A 150 -3.69 16.82 10.81
CA LYS A 150 -4.92 17.45 11.34
C LYS A 150 -5.19 18.81 10.69
N SER A 151 -4.14 19.59 10.44
CA SER A 151 -4.29 20.95 9.87
C SER A 151 -4.64 20.95 8.38
N LEU A 152 -4.32 19.89 7.64
CA LEU A 152 -4.62 19.78 6.22
C LEU A 152 -6.11 19.61 5.92
N GLY A 153 -6.91 19.12 6.87
CA GLY A 153 -8.33 18.83 6.66
C GLY A 153 -8.58 17.64 5.75
N ILE A 154 -7.60 16.75 5.60
CA ILE A 154 -7.76 15.48 4.88
C ILE A 154 -8.67 14.52 5.65
N SER A 155 -9.33 13.63 4.94
CA SER A 155 -10.20 12.63 5.56
C SER A 155 -9.50 11.31 5.83
N HIS A 156 -8.58 10.92 4.96
CA HIS A 156 -7.86 9.66 5.06
C HIS A 156 -6.38 9.83 4.72
N VAL A 157 -5.54 9.06 5.39
CA VAL A 157 -4.20 8.74 4.91
C VAL A 157 -4.23 7.42 4.15
N HIS A 158 -3.57 7.38 2.99
CA HIS A 158 -3.28 6.16 2.26
C HIS A 158 -1.80 5.83 2.49
N LEU A 159 -1.55 4.76 3.22
CA LEU A 159 -0.21 4.29 3.53
C LEU A 159 0.28 3.38 2.40
N LEU A 160 1.46 3.66 1.82
CA LEU A 160 2.18 2.70 1.00
C LEU A 160 2.34 1.40 1.78
N PRO A 161 2.68 0.26 1.14
CA PRO A 161 2.57 -1.05 1.76
C PRO A 161 3.11 -1.10 3.19
N VAL A 162 2.30 -1.59 4.10
CA VAL A 162 2.60 -1.72 5.54
C VAL A 162 2.50 -3.16 6.04
N PHE A 163 2.21 -4.11 5.15
CA PHE A 163 2.41 -5.51 5.44
C PHE A 163 3.82 -5.95 5.00
N ASP A 164 4.25 -7.06 5.52
CA ASP A 164 5.60 -7.60 5.42
C ASP A 164 6.10 -7.76 3.98
N PHE A 165 7.25 -7.18 3.68
CA PHE A 165 7.89 -7.18 2.37
C PHE A 165 9.38 -7.54 2.45
N GLY A 166 9.96 -8.04 1.33
CA GLY A 166 11.23 -8.79 1.37
C GLY A 166 12.50 -8.00 1.08
N SER A 167 12.41 -6.77 0.58
CA SER A 167 13.59 -6.05 0.08
C SER A 167 14.33 -5.21 1.11
N VAL A 168 13.81 -5.13 2.34
CA VAL A 168 14.43 -4.38 3.45
C VAL A 168 14.74 -5.33 4.59
N PRO A 169 16.01 -5.47 5.02
CA PRO A 169 16.31 -6.09 6.29
C PRO A 169 15.67 -5.29 7.43
N GLU A 170 14.83 -5.93 8.23
CA GLU A 170 13.97 -5.23 9.19
C GLU A 170 14.74 -4.55 10.34
N ASP A 171 15.98 -4.99 10.60
CA ASP A 171 16.89 -4.42 11.61
C ASP A 171 17.84 -3.36 11.05
N ASP A 172 17.80 -3.08 9.74
CA ASP A 172 18.61 -2.02 9.12
C ASP A 172 17.81 -0.71 9.02
N ALA A 173 18.14 0.22 9.90
CA ALA A 173 17.52 1.56 9.91
C ALA A 173 17.80 2.39 8.65
N GLU A 174 18.86 2.11 7.91
CA GLU A 174 19.21 2.84 6.67
C GLU A 174 18.56 2.25 5.44
N ALA A 175 18.15 0.99 5.47
CA ALA A 175 17.49 0.34 4.33
C ALA A 175 16.15 1.00 3.98
N PHE A 176 15.84 1.06 2.70
CA PHE A 176 14.64 1.69 2.18
C PHE A 176 14.09 0.97 0.96
N ASN A 177 12.79 0.77 0.96
CA ASN A 177 12.01 0.41 -0.22
C ASN A 177 10.57 0.91 -0.01
N TRP A 178 9.80 1.07 -1.10
CA TRP A 178 8.36 1.39 -0.98
C TRP A 178 7.53 0.23 -0.43
N GLY A 179 8.02 -1.03 -0.55
CA GLY A 179 7.35 -2.20 -0.01
C GLY A 179 6.44 -2.97 -0.98
N TYR A 180 6.56 -2.75 -2.29
CA TYR A 180 5.78 -3.47 -3.29
C TYR A 180 6.37 -4.83 -3.65
N ASP A 181 6.87 -5.57 -2.67
CA ASP A 181 7.48 -6.90 -2.82
C ASP A 181 7.07 -7.83 -1.66
N PRO A 182 5.79 -8.21 -1.59
CA PRO A 182 5.18 -8.85 -0.43
C PRO A 182 5.73 -10.25 -0.16
N VAL A 183 5.97 -10.55 1.12
CA VAL A 183 6.35 -11.88 1.64
C VAL A 183 5.20 -12.49 2.42
N GLN A 184 4.66 -11.79 3.41
CA GLN A 184 3.50 -12.23 4.18
C GLN A 184 2.38 -11.17 4.17
N TYR A 185 1.22 -11.56 3.65
CA TYR A 185 0.09 -10.64 3.42
C TYR A 185 -0.71 -10.26 4.68
N ASN A 186 -0.53 -10.96 5.81
CA ASN A 186 -1.31 -10.76 7.02
C ASN A 186 -0.47 -10.34 8.23
N VAL A 187 0.78 -9.97 8.01
CA VAL A 187 1.73 -9.56 9.04
C VAL A 187 2.13 -8.11 8.80
N PRO A 188 2.12 -7.22 9.80
CA PRO A 188 2.66 -5.86 9.65
C PRO A 188 4.17 -5.88 9.38
N GLU A 189 4.65 -4.90 8.61
CA GLU A 189 6.06 -4.72 8.30
C GLU A 189 6.91 -4.45 9.55
N GLY A 190 7.98 -5.24 9.71
CA GLY A 190 8.82 -5.17 10.91
C GLY A 190 9.79 -4.01 10.91
N SER A 191 10.25 -3.53 9.75
CA SER A 191 11.13 -2.37 9.67
C SER A 191 10.47 -1.08 10.17
N TYR A 192 9.12 -1.04 10.23
CA TYR A 192 8.37 0.08 10.81
C TYR A 192 8.09 -0.08 12.31
N ALA A 193 8.45 -1.21 12.93
CA ALA A 193 8.38 -1.40 14.37
C ALA A 193 9.66 -0.92 15.09
N THR A 194 9.54 -0.61 16.37
CA THR A 194 10.71 -0.26 17.19
C THR A 194 11.55 -1.46 17.55
N ASP A 195 10.97 -2.67 17.51
CA ASP A 195 11.64 -3.94 17.74
C ASP A 195 11.12 -4.99 16.74
N PRO A 196 11.88 -5.29 15.65
CA PRO A 196 11.49 -6.26 14.66
C PRO A 196 11.63 -7.73 15.13
N PHE A 197 12.40 -7.98 16.19
CA PHE A 197 12.68 -9.34 16.68
C PHE A 197 11.50 -9.95 17.45
N HIS A 198 10.59 -9.13 17.97
CA HIS A 198 9.42 -9.56 18.71
C HIS A 198 8.15 -9.28 17.91
N GLY A 199 7.58 -10.31 17.31
CA GLY A 199 6.46 -10.18 16.36
C GLY A 199 5.21 -9.48 16.92
N GLU A 200 4.97 -9.54 18.22
CA GLU A 200 3.86 -8.83 18.88
C GLU A 200 4.04 -7.29 18.89
N VAL A 201 5.30 -6.81 18.78
CA VAL A 201 5.59 -5.36 18.83
C VAL A 201 5.04 -4.67 17.58
N ARG A 202 5.35 -5.21 16.38
CA ARG A 202 4.85 -4.65 15.12
C ARG A 202 3.32 -4.59 15.05
N ILE A 203 2.64 -5.60 15.61
CA ILE A 203 1.18 -5.66 15.64
C ILE A 203 0.63 -4.54 16.55
N ARG A 204 1.17 -4.40 17.76
CA ARG A 204 0.74 -3.37 18.72
C ARG A 204 0.98 -1.96 18.19
N GLU A 205 2.19 -1.69 17.67
CA GLU A 205 2.57 -0.37 17.20
C GLU A 205 1.77 0.07 15.96
N MET A 206 1.43 -0.85 15.05
CA MET A 206 0.52 -0.55 13.96
C MET A 206 -0.90 -0.22 14.45
N LYS A 207 -1.42 -0.95 15.45
CA LYS A 207 -2.71 -0.63 16.07
C LYS A 207 -2.67 0.73 16.78
N GLU A 208 -1.58 1.07 17.45
CA GLU A 208 -1.38 2.38 18.10
C GLU A 208 -1.38 3.52 17.07
N MET A 209 -0.73 3.34 15.92
CA MET A 209 -0.77 4.28 14.81
C MET A 209 -2.21 4.49 14.30
N VAL A 210 -2.93 3.41 13.99
CA VAL A 210 -4.32 3.49 13.52
C VAL A 210 -5.20 4.20 14.53
N GLN A 211 -5.10 3.84 15.82
CA GLN A 211 -5.87 4.48 16.89
C GLN A 211 -5.56 5.98 17.00
N ALA A 212 -4.29 6.39 16.85
CA ALA A 212 -3.92 7.80 16.90
C ALA A 212 -4.52 8.59 15.74
N LEU A 213 -4.48 8.03 14.53
CA LEU A 213 -5.10 8.64 13.34
C LEU A 213 -6.63 8.72 13.49
N HIS A 214 -7.31 7.68 14.00
CA HIS A 214 -8.75 7.71 14.27
C HIS A 214 -9.12 8.77 15.32
N LYS A 215 -8.34 8.90 16.38
CA LYS A 215 -8.53 9.97 17.38
C LYS A 215 -8.37 11.37 16.77
N ALA A 216 -7.55 11.49 15.72
CA ALA A 216 -7.39 12.72 14.97
C ALA A 216 -8.52 12.95 13.93
N GLY A 217 -9.48 12.03 13.81
CA GLY A 217 -10.56 12.09 12.82
C GLY A 217 -10.14 11.67 11.41
N ILE A 218 -9.02 10.97 11.26
CA ILE A 218 -8.41 10.57 9.99
C ILE A 218 -8.54 9.05 9.83
N GLY A 219 -9.17 8.59 8.75
CA GLY A 219 -9.24 7.19 8.38
C GLY A 219 -7.92 6.68 7.79
N VAL A 220 -7.70 5.37 7.84
CA VAL A 220 -6.49 4.72 7.35
C VAL A 220 -6.79 3.79 6.18
N ILE A 221 -6.16 4.04 5.05
CA ILE A 221 -6.22 3.21 3.86
C ILE A 221 -4.89 2.46 3.73
N MET A 222 -4.98 1.17 3.50
CA MET A 222 -3.83 0.30 3.34
C MET A 222 -3.61 -0.02 1.86
N ASP A 223 -2.40 0.18 1.37
CA ASP A 223 -1.98 -0.31 0.05
C ASP A 223 -1.76 -1.81 0.11
N VAL A 224 -2.39 -2.56 -0.79
CA VAL A 224 -2.33 -4.02 -0.80
C VAL A 224 -1.85 -4.56 -2.14
N VAL A 225 -0.82 -5.41 -2.09
CA VAL A 225 -0.10 -5.94 -3.25
C VAL A 225 -0.38 -7.43 -3.37
N TYR A 226 -1.60 -7.81 -3.78
CA TYR A 226 -1.93 -9.23 -3.97
C TYR A 226 -1.60 -9.75 -5.37
N ASN A 227 -1.20 -8.88 -6.27
CA ASN A 227 -0.99 -9.22 -7.68
C ASN A 227 0.29 -10.04 -7.94
N HIS A 228 1.24 -10.05 -7.03
CA HIS A 228 2.48 -10.84 -7.10
C HIS A 228 3.03 -11.14 -5.70
N THR A 229 4.06 -11.95 -5.62
CA THR A 229 4.89 -12.17 -4.43
C THR A 229 6.32 -11.68 -4.67
N TYR A 230 7.07 -11.38 -3.63
CA TYR A 230 8.47 -10.95 -3.71
C TYR A 230 9.29 -11.82 -4.69
N ASN A 231 9.09 -13.12 -4.62
CA ASN A 231 9.68 -14.08 -5.56
C ASN A 231 8.87 -15.39 -5.55
N LEU A 232 9.25 -16.35 -6.39
CA LEU A 232 8.60 -17.67 -6.44
C LEU A 232 8.99 -18.60 -5.28
N ASP A 233 9.95 -18.23 -4.45
CA ASP A 233 10.27 -18.94 -3.20
C ASP A 233 9.31 -18.55 -2.06
N SER A 234 8.06 -18.32 -2.38
CA SER A 234 7.00 -17.82 -1.49
C SER A 234 6.37 -18.92 -0.65
N PRO A 235 5.76 -18.57 0.49
CA PRO A 235 4.97 -19.50 1.29
C PRO A 235 3.84 -20.17 0.50
N LEU A 236 3.23 -19.43 -0.45
CA LEU A 236 2.17 -19.96 -1.31
C LEU A 236 2.68 -21.08 -2.22
N GLN A 237 3.83 -20.86 -2.88
CA GLN A 237 4.43 -21.87 -3.78
C GLN A 237 4.95 -23.07 -3.01
N LYS A 238 5.57 -22.85 -1.85
CA LYS A 238 6.08 -23.95 -1.00
C LYS A 238 4.98 -24.81 -0.41
N THR A 239 3.80 -24.25 -0.13
CA THR A 239 2.68 -25.02 0.44
C THR A 239 1.87 -25.75 -0.61
N VAL A 240 1.56 -25.11 -1.75
CA VAL A 240 0.79 -25.74 -2.85
C VAL A 240 1.38 -25.30 -4.18
N PRO A 241 2.42 -26.01 -4.66
CA PRO A 241 3.09 -25.66 -5.89
C PRO A 241 2.14 -25.52 -7.09
N TYR A 242 2.41 -24.54 -7.96
CA TYR A 242 1.71 -24.31 -9.23
C TYR A 242 0.24 -23.91 -9.12
N TYR A 243 -0.30 -23.73 -7.93
CA TYR A 243 -1.71 -23.37 -7.78
C TYR A 243 -1.97 -21.88 -7.76
N TYR A 244 -1.11 -21.10 -7.14
CA TYR A 244 -1.40 -19.69 -6.84
C TYR A 244 -0.93 -18.72 -7.91
N TYR A 245 -0.12 -19.18 -8.89
CA TYR A 245 0.45 -18.33 -9.94
C TYR A 245 -0.17 -18.65 -11.30
N ARG A 246 -0.27 -17.64 -12.15
CA ARG A 246 -0.65 -17.81 -13.54
C ARG A 246 0.53 -18.33 -14.35
N GLU A 247 0.21 -19.21 -15.29
CA GLU A 247 1.17 -19.80 -16.23
C GLU A 247 0.63 -19.67 -17.64
N TRP A 248 1.52 -19.44 -18.60
CA TRP A 248 1.23 -19.58 -20.00
C TRP A 248 1.05 -21.05 -20.41
N GLU A 249 0.51 -21.29 -21.61
CA GLU A 249 0.30 -22.66 -22.11
C GLU A 249 1.59 -23.49 -22.20
N ASP A 250 2.74 -22.84 -22.33
CA ASP A 250 4.06 -23.49 -22.35
C ASP A 250 4.63 -23.81 -20.97
N GLY A 251 3.90 -23.49 -19.90
CA GLY A 251 4.29 -23.69 -18.51
C GLY A 251 5.20 -22.58 -17.94
N THR A 252 5.46 -21.51 -18.67
CA THR A 252 6.19 -20.38 -18.12
C THR A 252 5.31 -19.52 -17.22
N ILE A 253 5.86 -19.04 -16.09
CA ILE A 253 5.15 -18.16 -15.17
C ILE A 253 4.82 -16.83 -15.87
N SER A 254 3.56 -16.41 -15.75
CA SER A 254 3.11 -15.11 -16.23
C SER A 254 3.68 -13.98 -15.35
N ASN A 255 4.03 -12.85 -15.99
CA ASN A 255 4.65 -11.71 -15.34
C ASN A 255 3.92 -10.40 -15.66
N GLY A 256 2.61 -10.38 -15.49
CA GLY A 256 1.79 -9.20 -15.73
C GLY A 256 2.11 -8.03 -14.79
N SER A 257 2.73 -8.32 -13.65
CA SER A 257 3.22 -7.33 -12.67
C SER A 257 4.53 -6.66 -13.06
N ASP A 258 5.31 -7.27 -13.97
CA ASP A 258 6.72 -6.94 -14.27
C ASP A 258 7.68 -7.12 -13.05
N CYS A 259 7.22 -7.85 -12.02
CA CYS A 259 7.99 -8.18 -10.81
C CYS A 259 8.44 -9.66 -10.76
N GLY A 260 8.39 -10.38 -11.90
CA GLY A 260 8.87 -11.75 -12.03
C GLY A 260 7.81 -12.83 -11.86
N ASN A 261 6.61 -12.51 -11.39
CA ASN A 261 5.50 -13.42 -11.24
C ASN A 261 4.16 -12.69 -11.19
N GLU A 262 3.08 -13.45 -11.25
CA GLU A 262 1.74 -12.90 -11.09
C GLU A 262 0.82 -13.96 -10.45
N THR A 263 0.01 -13.54 -9.48
CA THR A 263 -0.93 -14.42 -8.79
C THR A 263 -2.24 -14.59 -9.57
N ALA A 264 -2.89 -15.72 -9.35
CA ALA A 264 -4.14 -16.11 -10.04
C ALA A 264 -5.36 -15.82 -9.16
N SER A 265 -5.87 -14.59 -9.17
CA SER A 265 -7.02 -14.18 -8.35
C SER A 265 -8.31 -14.92 -8.70
N GLU A 266 -8.46 -15.37 -9.94
CA GLU A 266 -9.59 -16.17 -10.41
C GLU A 266 -9.65 -17.60 -9.82
N ARG A 267 -8.55 -18.11 -9.25
CA ARG A 267 -8.52 -19.41 -8.59
C ARG A 267 -9.17 -19.34 -7.21
N GLU A 268 -10.10 -20.23 -6.94
CA GLU A 268 -10.98 -20.19 -5.76
C GLU A 268 -10.24 -19.98 -4.43
N MET A 269 -9.14 -20.72 -4.19
CA MET A 269 -8.44 -20.64 -2.92
C MET A 269 -7.66 -19.33 -2.78
N PHE A 270 -7.15 -18.72 -3.88
CA PHE A 270 -6.50 -17.43 -3.78
C PHE A 270 -7.51 -16.29 -3.65
N ARG A 271 -8.64 -16.34 -4.39
CA ARG A 271 -9.77 -15.43 -4.16
C ARG A 271 -10.22 -15.46 -2.70
N ARG A 272 -10.39 -16.65 -2.15
CA ARG A 272 -10.74 -16.82 -0.74
C ARG A 272 -9.68 -16.25 0.21
N PHE A 273 -8.40 -16.46 -0.09
CA PHE A 273 -7.30 -15.91 0.66
C PHE A 273 -7.36 -14.37 0.68
N MET A 274 -7.50 -13.72 -0.48
CA MET A 274 -7.62 -12.27 -0.59
C MET A 274 -8.81 -11.72 0.21
N VAL A 275 -9.98 -12.35 0.08
CA VAL A 275 -11.18 -11.95 0.85
C VAL A 275 -10.93 -12.06 2.35
N HIS A 276 -10.33 -13.17 2.82
CA HIS A 276 -10.04 -13.36 4.24
C HIS A 276 -9.01 -12.35 4.74
N SER A 277 -7.95 -12.08 3.98
CA SER A 277 -6.90 -11.14 4.32
C SER A 277 -7.44 -9.72 4.45
N VAL A 278 -8.21 -9.23 3.46
CA VAL A 278 -8.83 -7.89 3.51
C VAL A 278 -9.79 -7.77 4.71
N CYS A 279 -10.63 -8.79 4.95
CA CYS A 279 -11.52 -8.80 6.10
C CYS A 279 -10.77 -8.85 7.45
N TYR A 280 -9.64 -9.54 7.50
CA TYR A 280 -8.77 -9.57 8.68
C TYR A 280 -8.24 -8.17 9.01
N TRP A 281 -7.64 -7.48 8.04
CA TRP A 281 -7.15 -6.11 8.23
C TRP A 281 -8.24 -5.14 8.64
N ALA A 282 -9.41 -5.21 7.98
CA ALA A 282 -10.54 -4.35 8.33
C ALA A 282 -11.09 -4.61 9.73
N LYS A 283 -11.04 -5.86 10.22
CA LYS A 283 -11.57 -6.24 11.53
C LYS A 283 -10.56 -6.07 12.65
N GLU A 284 -9.33 -6.55 12.45
CA GLU A 284 -8.29 -6.63 13.49
C GLU A 284 -7.57 -5.30 13.70
N TYR A 285 -7.35 -4.55 12.60
CA TYR A 285 -6.63 -3.27 12.63
C TYR A 285 -7.55 -2.07 12.36
N HIS A 286 -8.86 -2.29 12.24
CA HIS A 286 -9.87 -1.26 11.97
C HIS A 286 -9.60 -0.42 10.71
N ILE A 287 -8.94 -1.02 9.70
CA ILE A 287 -8.60 -0.34 8.45
C ILE A 287 -9.85 0.17 7.72
N ASP A 288 -9.81 1.41 7.26
CA ASP A 288 -10.93 2.15 6.64
C ASP A 288 -10.98 2.05 5.12
N GLY A 289 -9.94 1.51 4.50
CA GLY A 289 -9.92 1.33 3.05
C GLY A 289 -8.73 0.52 2.55
N PHE A 290 -8.83 0.10 1.30
CA PHE A 290 -7.82 -0.69 0.61
C PHE A 290 -7.59 -0.16 -0.79
N ARG A 291 -6.32 0.15 -1.11
CA ARG A 291 -5.88 0.43 -2.47
C ARG A 291 -5.20 -0.82 -3.03
N PHE A 292 -5.68 -1.30 -4.16
CA PHE A 292 -5.11 -2.48 -4.81
C PHE A 292 -4.09 -2.06 -5.86
N ASP A 293 -2.85 -2.43 -5.61
CA ASP A 293 -1.75 -2.31 -6.55
C ASP A 293 -2.05 -3.13 -7.81
N LEU A 294 -1.81 -2.55 -9.00
CA LEU A 294 -2.09 -3.17 -10.29
C LEU A 294 -3.44 -3.93 -10.28
N MET A 295 -4.52 -3.26 -9.87
CA MET A 295 -5.84 -3.89 -9.68
C MET A 295 -6.34 -4.61 -10.94
N ALA A 296 -5.90 -4.19 -12.12
CA ALA A 296 -6.23 -4.88 -13.38
C ALA A 296 -5.65 -6.30 -13.51
N LEU A 297 -4.73 -6.71 -12.63
CA LEU A 297 -4.28 -8.09 -12.51
C LEU A 297 -5.24 -8.96 -11.70
N HIS A 298 -6.20 -8.35 -10.99
CA HIS A 298 -7.28 -9.06 -10.32
C HIS A 298 -8.53 -9.09 -11.19
N ASP A 299 -9.18 -10.24 -11.23
CA ASP A 299 -10.45 -10.38 -11.96
C ASP A 299 -11.59 -9.65 -11.25
N THR A 300 -12.59 -9.22 -12.04
CA THR A 300 -13.74 -8.44 -11.53
C THR A 300 -14.58 -9.22 -10.52
N GLU A 301 -14.64 -10.56 -10.62
CA GLU A 301 -15.39 -11.39 -9.67
C GLU A 301 -14.72 -11.39 -8.30
N THR A 302 -13.38 -11.46 -8.27
CA THR A 302 -12.61 -11.39 -7.02
C THR A 302 -12.78 -10.03 -6.34
N MET A 303 -12.67 -8.92 -7.09
CA MET A 303 -12.89 -7.59 -6.53
C MET A 303 -14.33 -7.42 -6.00
N ASN A 304 -15.32 -7.92 -6.73
CA ASN A 304 -16.71 -7.93 -6.30
C ASN A 304 -16.94 -8.82 -5.06
N ALA A 305 -16.26 -9.96 -4.96
CA ALA A 305 -16.30 -10.82 -3.77
C ALA A 305 -15.74 -10.12 -2.52
N ILE A 306 -14.62 -9.39 -2.66
CA ILE A 306 -14.05 -8.57 -1.59
C ILE A 306 -15.05 -7.49 -1.16
N ARG A 307 -15.62 -6.70 -2.10
CA ARG A 307 -16.61 -5.67 -1.78
C ARG A 307 -17.83 -6.26 -1.07
N THR A 308 -18.31 -7.41 -1.56
CA THR A 308 -19.44 -8.11 -0.95
C THR A 308 -19.15 -8.56 0.49
N ALA A 309 -17.94 -9.06 0.74
CA ALA A 309 -17.54 -9.49 2.08
C ALA A 309 -17.42 -8.30 3.05
N LEU A 310 -16.80 -7.21 2.61
CA LEU A 310 -16.71 -5.98 3.40
C LEU A 310 -18.09 -5.40 3.72
N ASN A 311 -19.02 -5.36 2.77
CA ASN A 311 -20.40 -4.86 2.99
C ASN A 311 -21.18 -5.61 4.07
N ARG A 312 -20.75 -6.83 4.43
CA ARG A 312 -21.37 -7.61 5.53
C ARG A 312 -20.82 -7.25 6.90
N MET A 313 -19.76 -6.46 6.96
CA MET A 313 -19.18 -5.99 8.22
C MET A 313 -19.96 -4.76 8.75
N PRO A 314 -19.92 -4.48 10.07
CA PRO A 314 -20.48 -3.24 10.60
C PRO A 314 -19.87 -2.01 9.92
N ARG A 315 -20.72 -1.14 9.35
CA ARG A 315 -20.31 0.03 8.53
C ARG A 315 -19.38 -0.35 7.36
N GLY A 316 -19.54 -1.56 6.84
CA GLY A 316 -18.63 -2.10 5.82
C GLY A 316 -18.74 -1.40 4.47
N GLU A 317 -19.90 -0.82 4.14
CA GLU A 317 -20.12 0.00 2.95
C GLU A 317 -19.31 1.30 2.95
N GLU A 318 -18.87 1.76 4.11
CA GLU A 318 -18.02 2.95 4.25
C GLU A 318 -16.54 2.64 4.00
N ILE A 319 -16.13 1.36 4.08
CA ILE A 319 -14.74 0.95 3.80
C ILE A 319 -14.44 1.20 2.33
N LEU A 320 -13.43 2.01 2.06
CA LEU A 320 -13.04 2.37 0.71
C LEU A 320 -12.35 1.18 0.01
N VAL A 321 -12.67 0.98 -1.27
CA VAL A 321 -11.98 0.00 -2.13
C VAL A 321 -11.69 0.67 -3.46
N TYR A 322 -10.42 0.77 -3.81
CA TYR A 322 -10.00 1.31 -5.10
C TYR A 322 -8.65 0.75 -5.53
N GLY A 323 -8.23 1.02 -6.74
CA GLY A 323 -6.93 0.57 -7.21
C GLY A 323 -6.56 1.10 -8.58
N GLU A 324 -5.45 0.60 -9.07
CA GLU A 324 -4.90 0.94 -10.37
C GLU A 324 -5.54 0.12 -11.49
N PRO A 325 -6.19 0.76 -12.48
CA PRO A 325 -6.89 0.06 -13.56
C PRO A 325 -5.95 -0.36 -14.71
N TRP A 326 -4.71 -0.65 -14.43
CA TRP A 326 -3.70 -1.08 -15.38
C TRP A 326 -2.89 -2.26 -14.86
N LYS A 327 -2.09 -2.83 -15.73
CA LYS A 327 -1.08 -3.86 -15.48
C LYS A 327 0.23 -3.43 -16.13
N ALA A 328 1.35 -3.93 -15.64
CA ALA A 328 2.67 -3.54 -16.16
C ALA A 328 3.02 -4.28 -17.46
N ALA A 329 2.59 -5.54 -17.62
CA ALA A 329 2.88 -6.37 -18.79
C ALA A 329 1.68 -7.25 -19.19
N ALA A 330 1.87 -8.14 -20.16
CA ALA A 330 0.86 -9.13 -20.55
C ALA A 330 0.59 -10.13 -19.41
N SER A 331 -0.67 -10.53 -19.27
CA SER A 331 -1.15 -11.41 -18.21
C SER A 331 -1.79 -12.67 -18.82
N ALA A 332 -1.53 -13.83 -18.21
CA ALA A 332 -2.15 -15.10 -18.53
C ALA A 332 -3.45 -15.35 -17.72
N MET A 333 -4.24 -14.30 -17.45
CA MET A 333 -5.55 -14.46 -16.81
C MET A 333 -6.41 -15.47 -17.58
N GLN A 334 -7.03 -16.39 -16.85
CA GLN A 334 -7.81 -17.47 -17.43
C GLN A 334 -8.96 -16.94 -18.30
N GLU A 335 -9.19 -17.59 -19.45
CA GLU A 335 -10.31 -17.27 -20.33
C GLU A 335 -11.65 -17.31 -19.61
N GLY A 336 -12.50 -16.33 -19.89
CA GLY A 336 -13.82 -16.17 -19.23
C GLY A 336 -13.80 -15.24 -18.03
N TYR A 337 -12.64 -14.87 -17.50
CA TYR A 337 -12.50 -13.85 -16.47
C TYR A 337 -12.13 -12.50 -17.09
N PHE A 338 -12.51 -11.42 -16.42
CA PHE A 338 -12.30 -10.06 -16.89
C PHE A 338 -11.38 -9.29 -15.93
N PRO A 339 -10.32 -8.64 -16.42
CA PRO A 339 -9.47 -7.80 -15.59
C PRO A 339 -10.26 -6.63 -14.99
N SER A 340 -9.91 -6.20 -13.78
CA SER A 340 -10.48 -5.01 -13.14
C SER A 340 -9.83 -3.74 -13.66
N ASP A 341 -9.87 -3.55 -14.98
CA ASP A 341 -9.33 -2.42 -15.73
C ASP A 341 -10.40 -1.40 -16.11
N LYS A 342 -9.97 -0.32 -16.76
CA LYS A 342 -10.87 0.77 -17.18
C LYS A 342 -11.95 0.34 -18.18
N GLN A 343 -11.72 -0.68 -19.02
CA GLN A 343 -12.70 -1.21 -19.96
C GLN A 343 -13.80 -2.02 -19.27
N ASN A 344 -13.51 -2.57 -18.10
CA ASN A 344 -14.42 -3.41 -17.34
C ASN A 344 -15.00 -2.73 -16.09
N ILE A 345 -14.84 -1.40 -15.95
CA ILE A 345 -15.36 -0.63 -14.80
C ILE A 345 -16.86 -0.87 -14.57
N GLY A 346 -17.63 -1.05 -15.65
CA GLY A 346 -19.06 -1.37 -15.60
C GLY A 346 -19.40 -2.74 -14.99
N LYS A 347 -18.43 -3.66 -14.86
CA LYS A 347 -18.59 -4.98 -14.22
C LYS A 347 -18.32 -4.95 -12.72
N LEU A 348 -17.69 -3.91 -12.21
CA LEU A 348 -17.40 -3.75 -10.80
C LEU A 348 -18.64 -3.28 -10.03
N MET A 349 -18.78 -3.74 -8.81
CA MET A 349 -19.84 -3.26 -7.90
C MET A 349 -19.65 -1.78 -7.55
N ASP A 350 -20.73 -1.14 -7.17
CA ASP A 350 -20.67 0.19 -6.54
C ASP A 350 -19.81 0.11 -5.26
N GLY A 351 -19.05 1.17 -5.01
CA GLY A 351 -18.07 1.21 -3.91
C GLY A 351 -16.71 0.60 -4.25
N ILE A 352 -16.46 0.27 -5.54
CA ILE A 352 -15.11 0.01 -6.06
C ILE A 352 -14.77 1.11 -7.05
N SER A 353 -13.63 1.78 -6.83
CA SER A 353 -13.17 2.93 -7.61
C SER A 353 -11.83 2.66 -8.29
N MET A 354 -11.45 3.51 -9.23
CA MET A 354 -10.21 3.40 -10.00
C MET A 354 -9.50 4.75 -10.07
N PHE A 355 -8.19 4.75 -10.04
CA PHE A 355 -7.40 5.94 -10.41
C PHE A 355 -7.70 6.37 -11.84
N CYS A 356 -7.91 7.67 -12.05
CA CYS A 356 -8.22 8.23 -13.36
C CYS A 356 -6.98 8.85 -14.01
N ASP A 357 -6.27 8.08 -14.84
CA ASP A 357 -5.11 8.56 -15.59
C ASP A 357 -5.49 9.60 -16.66
N ASP A 358 -6.70 9.57 -17.21
CA ASP A 358 -7.20 10.60 -18.12
C ASP A 358 -7.23 11.98 -17.45
N THR A 359 -7.62 12.05 -16.16
CA THR A 359 -7.57 13.28 -15.36
C THR A 359 -6.12 13.72 -15.15
N ARG A 360 -5.28 12.82 -14.66
CA ARG A 360 -3.86 13.08 -14.40
C ARG A 360 -3.14 13.63 -15.63
N ASP A 361 -3.27 12.94 -16.76
CA ASP A 361 -2.53 13.28 -17.98
C ASP A 361 -3.09 14.54 -18.66
N SER A 362 -4.39 14.82 -18.55
CA SER A 362 -4.97 16.09 -18.98
C SER A 362 -4.40 17.28 -18.21
N ILE A 363 -4.15 17.11 -16.90
CA ILE A 363 -3.64 18.19 -16.04
C ILE A 363 -2.15 18.43 -16.26
N LYS A 364 -1.29 17.40 -16.10
CA LYS A 364 0.18 17.54 -16.08
C LYS A 364 0.93 16.95 -17.28
N GLY A 365 0.22 16.31 -18.20
CA GLY A 365 0.82 15.56 -19.32
C GLY A 365 1.23 14.14 -18.95
N SER A 366 1.62 13.36 -19.95
CA SER A 366 1.99 11.95 -19.81
C SER A 366 3.10 11.74 -18.77
N VAL A 367 2.93 10.72 -17.92
CA VAL A 367 3.97 10.32 -16.96
C VAL A 367 5.16 9.63 -17.60
N PHE A 368 4.96 9.05 -18.80
CA PHE A 368 6.00 8.33 -19.53
C PHE A 368 6.96 9.25 -20.32
N ILE A 369 6.60 10.53 -20.50
CA ILE A 369 7.39 11.52 -21.23
C ILE A 369 7.66 12.73 -20.33
N ALA A 370 8.85 12.80 -19.77
CA ALA A 370 9.20 13.83 -18.77
C ALA A 370 8.95 15.27 -19.28
N ALA A 371 9.30 15.55 -20.53
CA ALA A 371 9.16 16.88 -21.13
C ALA A 371 7.75 17.20 -21.65
N GLU A 372 6.81 16.25 -21.65
CA GLU A 372 5.44 16.50 -22.10
C GLU A 372 4.63 17.19 -21.00
N GLY A 373 4.20 18.42 -21.25
CA GLY A 373 3.32 19.16 -20.34
C GLY A 373 1.84 18.90 -20.62
N GLY A 374 0.99 19.23 -19.65
CA GLY A 374 -0.46 19.18 -19.74
C GLY A 374 -1.10 20.57 -19.79
N TYR A 375 -2.36 20.63 -19.39
CA TYR A 375 -3.14 21.88 -19.36
C TYR A 375 -2.46 22.97 -18.51
N VAL A 376 -1.94 22.63 -17.34
CA VAL A 376 -1.32 23.61 -16.43
C VAL A 376 0.00 24.19 -16.97
N ASN A 377 0.66 23.48 -17.88
CA ASN A 377 1.84 23.98 -18.61
C ASN A 377 1.48 24.86 -19.80
N GLY A 378 0.18 25.05 -20.11
CA GLY A 378 -0.31 25.79 -21.24
C GLY A 378 -0.41 25.02 -22.55
N LYS A 379 -0.44 23.67 -22.50
CA LYS A 379 -0.71 22.82 -23.68
C LYS A 379 -2.12 23.10 -24.19
N GLU A 380 -2.22 23.50 -25.45
CA GLU A 380 -3.48 23.84 -26.09
C GLU A 380 -4.41 22.63 -26.25
N ARG A 381 -5.72 22.90 -26.37
CA ARG A 381 -6.81 21.93 -26.67
C ARG A 381 -7.09 20.87 -25.59
N LEU A 382 -6.59 21.06 -24.36
CA LEU A 382 -6.89 20.18 -23.22
C LEU A 382 -8.08 20.65 -22.37
N SER A 383 -8.64 21.83 -22.61
CA SER A 383 -9.76 22.38 -21.82
C SER A 383 -10.99 21.46 -21.82
N ALA A 384 -11.27 20.75 -22.90
CA ALA A 384 -12.38 19.79 -22.95
C ALA A 384 -12.13 18.61 -22.01
N GLY A 385 -10.88 18.08 -21.95
CA GLY A 385 -10.50 17.02 -20.99
C GLY A 385 -10.61 17.48 -19.53
N ILE A 386 -10.23 18.74 -19.25
CA ILE A 386 -10.40 19.32 -17.89
C ILE A 386 -11.88 19.43 -17.52
N LEU A 387 -12.75 19.85 -18.45
CA LEU A 387 -14.20 19.90 -18.19
C LEU A 387 -14.76 18.49 -17.94
N SER A 388 -14.37 17.50 -18.73
CA SER A 388 -14.77 16.10 -18.53
C SER A 388 -14.28 15.57 -17.18
N ALA A 389 -13.03 15.89 -16.80
CA ALA A 389 -12.44 15.51 -15.50
C ALA A 389 -13.24 16.12 -14.33
N THR A 390 -13.61 17.42 -14.39
CA THR A 390 -14.41 18.06 -13.34
C THR A 390 -15.82 17.45 -13.20
N ASP A 391 -16.38 16.91 -14.29
CA ASP A 391 -17.66 16.18 -14.27
C ASP A 391 -17.52 14.67 -13.97
N GLY A 392 -16.31 14.18 -13.68
CA GLY A 392 -16.04 12.77 -13.39
C GLY A 392 -16.19 11.87 -14.62
N TRP A 393 -15.89 12.39 -15.81
CA TRP A 393 -15.93 11.69 -17.10
C TRP A 393 -17.29 11.07 -17.44
N LEU A 394 -18.39 11.59 -16.86
CA LEU A 394 -19.76 11.12 -17.11
C LEU A 394 -20.28 11.49 -18.51
N ASP A 395 -19.54 12.31 -19.24
CA ASP A 395 -19.89 12.73 -20.61
C ASP A 395 -19.45 11.70 -21.69
N GLY A 396 -18.83 10.58 -21.29
CA GLY A 396 -18.41 9.48 -22.17
C GLY A 396 -17.26 9.83 -23.13
N LYS A 397 -16.46 10.86 -22.82
CA LYS A 397 -15.32 11.28 -23.67
C LYS A 397 -13.96 10.74 -23.25
N GLY A 398 -13.88 10.08 -22.08
CA GLY A 398 -12.67 9.44 -21.58
C GLY A 398 -12.52 7.98 -21.99
N ALA A 399 -11.45 7.35 -21.52
CA ALA A 399 -11.23 5.92 -21.67
C ALA A 399 -12.09 5.08 -20.69
N TYR A 400 -12.77 5.73 -19.77
CA TYR A 400 -13.64 5.15 -18.75
C TYR A 400 -15.11 5.35 -19.11
N GLU A 401 -15.96 4.39 -18.74
CA GLU A 401 -17.41 4.51 -18.81
C GLU A 401 -18.00 4.32 -17.40
N PRO A 402 -17.73 5.26 -16.47
CA PRO A 402 -18.22 5.14 -15.10
C PRO A 402 -19.75 5.32 -15.03
N ARG A 403 -20.41 4.56 -14.17
CA ARG A 403 -21.85 4.74 -13.88
C ARG A 403 -22.13 5.99 -13.04
N ASN A 404 -21.14 6.36 -12.22
CA ASN A 404 -21.18 7.56 -11.38
C ASN A 404 -19.75 8.03 -11.08
N ALA A 405 -19.59 9.29 -10.69
CA ALA A 405 -18.30 9.90 -10.46
C ALA A 405 -17.50 9.27 -9.30
N SER A 406 -18.18 8.61 -8.35
CA SER A 406 -17.48 7.96 -7.23
C SER A 406 -16.68 6.72 -7.64
N GLN A 407 -16.83 6.22 -8.86
CA GLN A 407 -16.02 5.15 -9.40
C GLN A 407 -14.62 5.63 -9.85
N LEU A 408 -14.38 6.95 -9.91
CA LEU A 408 -13.11 7.52 -10.35
C LEU A 408 -12.43 8.32 -9.22
N ILE A 409 -11.12 8.16 -9.11
CA ILE A 409 -10.24 8.89 -8.21
C ILE A 409 -9.52 9.96 -9.03
N PRO A 410 -9.92 11.25 -8.95
CA PRO A 410 -9.18 12.32 -9.56
C PRO A 410 -7.87 12.56 -8.80
N TYR A 411 -6.77 12.62 -9.53
CA TYR A 411 -5.43 12.86 -8.95
C TYR A 411 -4.51 13.47 -9.99
N VAL A 412 -3.40 13.99 -9.55
CA VAL A 412 -2.36 14.54 -10.43
C VAL A 412 -0.98 13.95 -10.14
N SER A 413 -0.69 13.54 -8.91
CA SER A 413 0.53 12.81 -8.56
C SER A 413 0.26 11.73 -7.52
N ALA A 414 1.13 10.75 -7.50
CA ALA A 414 1.22 9.66 -6.53
C ALA A 414 2.69 9.34 -6.29
N HIS A 415 2.99 8.29 -5.52
CA HIS A 415 4.37 7.88 -5.27
C HIS A 415 5.13 7.51 -6.55
N ASP A 416 4.45 6.93 -7.52
CA ASP A 416 4.99 6.55 -8.83
C ASP A 416 5.34 7.74 -9.71
N ASN A 417 6.41 7.59 -10.49
CA ASN A 417 6.92 8.59 -11.42
C ASN A 417 7.43 9.87 -10.70
N TYR A 418 7.52 10.97 -11.43
CA TYR A 418 7.97 12.25 -10.89
C TYR A 418 6.94 12.82 -9.90
N THR A 419 7.41 13.46 -8.81
CA THR A 419 6.55 14.34 -8.03
C THR A 419 5.89 15.38 -8.94
N LEU A 420 4.78 15.97 -8.53
CA LEU A 420 4.14 17.03 -9.33
C LEU A 420 5.13 18.17 -9.63
N TRP A 421 5.85 18.62 -8.60
CA TRP A 421 6.85 19.67 -8.73
C TRP A 421 7.93 19.35 -9.77
N ASP A 422 8.54 18.17 -9.68
CA ASP A 422 9.60 17.76 -10.58
C ASP A 422 9.09 17.62 -12.03
N LYS A 423 7.89 17.06 -12.19
CA LYS A 423 7.23 16.95 -13.50
C LYS A 423 7.00 18.33 -14.13
N LEU A 424 6.52 19.29 -13.35
CA LEU A 424 6.27 20.65 -13.83
C LEU A 424 7.58 21.38 -14.23
N LYS A 425 8.66 21.17 -13.46
CA LYS A 425 9.99 21.68 -13.81
C LYS A 425 10.54 21.05 -15.11
N LEU A 426 10.39 19.76 -15.27
CA LEU A 426 10.88 19.02 -16.44
C LEU A 426 10.10 19.36 -17.72
N SER A 427 8.81 19.63 -17.60
CA SER A 427 7.89 19.90 -18.71
C SER A 427 7.58 21.38 -18.94
N ASP A 428 8.28 22.31 -18.27
CA ASP A 428 8.08 23.75 -18.52
C ASP A 428 8.51 24.10 -19.96
N PRO A 429 7.61 24.62 -20.82
CA PRO A 429 7.94 25.00 -22.20
C PRO A 429 8.94 26.16 -22.29
N LYS A 430 9.21 26.87 -21.18
CA LYS A 430 10.26 27.90 -21.11
C LYS A 430 11.62 27.36 -20.66
N ARG A 431 11.70 26.07 -20.33
CA ARG A 431 12.97 25.43 -19.98
C ARG A 431 13.92 25.52 -21.17
N LYS A 432 15.13 25.99 -20.93
CA LYS A 432 16.18 26.03 -21.94
C LYS A 432 16.76 24.63 -22.13
N GLU A 433 16.92 24.21 -23.37
CA GLU A 433 17.67 22.98 -23.70
C GLU A 433 19.07 23.05 -23.08
N ASN A 434 19.55 21.93 -22.56
CA ASN A 434 20.86 21.77 -21.93
C ASN A 434 21.09 22.58 -20.63
N VAL A 435 20.04 23.09 -20.00
CA VAL A 435 20.11 23.63 -18.64
C VAL A 435 19.48 22.63 -17.68
N GLU A 436 20.26 22.19 -16.70
CA GLU A 436 19.77 21.32 -15.63
C GLU A 436 18.66 22.05 -14.84
N SER A 437 17.61 21.35 -14.49
CA SER A 437 16.52 21.91 -13.69
C SER A 437 17.00 22.09 -12.26
N ASP A 438 16.82 23.29 -11.74
CA ASP A 438 17.02 23.58 -10.32
C ASP A 438 15.73 23.25 -9.57
N PHE A 439 15.66 22.03 -9.04
CA PHE A 439 14.48 21.51 -8.35
C PHE A 439 14.26 22.15 -6.97
N ASP A 440 15.32 22.67 -6.35
CA ASP A 440 15.23 23.33 -5.04
C ASP A 440 14.70 24.75 -5.15
N LYS A 441 14.91 25.39 -6.27
CA LYS A 441 14.46 26.76 -6.48
C LYS A 441 12.94 26.83 -6.62
N MET A 442 12.28 27.42 -5.64
CA MET A 442 10.87 27.78 -5.73
C MET A 442 10.70 29.02 -6.61
N ASP A 443 10.06 28.88 -7.77
CA ASP A 443 9.72 29.98 -8.66
C ASP A 443 8.21 30.11 -8.81
N GLU A 444 7.73 31.35 -8.93
CA GLU A 444 6.31 31.71 -8.98
C GLU A 444 5.54 31.02 -10.12
N ARG A 445 6.22 30.79 -11.25
CA ARG A 445 5.58 30.14 -12.39
C ARG A 445 5.26 28.67 -12.08
N THR A 446 6.23 27.92 -11.59
CA THR A 446 6.03 26.51 -11.23
C THR A 446 5.07 26.38 -10.05
N LEU A 447 5.16 27.27 -9.04
CA LEU A 447 4.19 27.32 -7.95
C LEU A 447 2.76 27.59 -8.44
N SER A 448 2.59 28.49 -9.42
CA SER A 448 1.27 28.76 -10.01
C SER A 448 0.72 27.56 -10.76
N MET A 449 1.56 26.81 -11.49
CA MET A 449 1.16 25.56 -12.14
C MET A 449 0.79 24.48 -11.12
N ASN A 450 1.58 24.34 -10.04
CA ASN A 450 1.32 23.37 -8.97
C ASN A 450 -0.03 23.67 -8.28
N ARG A 451 -0.29 24.91 -7.91
CA ARG A 451 -1.57 25.34 -7.30
C ARG A 451 -2.76 25.16 -8.23
N LEU A 452 -2.57 25.43 -9.54
CA LEU A 452 -3.63 25.21 -10.52
C LEU A 452 -3.96 23.72 -10.67
N ALA A 453 -2.93 22.85 -10.68
CA ALA A 453 -3.12 21.41 -10.76
C ALA A 453 -3.91 20.86 -9.55
N ALA A 454 -3.49 21.23 -8.34
CA ALA A 454 -4.21 20.88 -7.12
C ALA A 454 -5.65 21.42 -7.12
N GLY A 455 -5.83 22.68 -7.53
CA GLY A 455 -7.16 23.30 -7.64
C GLY A 455 -8.09 22.56 -8.59
N ILE A 456 -7.59 22.06 -9.72
CA ILE A 456 -8.39 21.26 -10.66
C ILE A 456 -8.80 19.94 -9.98
N VAL A 457 -7.86 19.20 -9.36
CA VAL A 457 -8.17 17.95 -8.66
C VAL A 457 -9.24 18.14 -7.59
N MET A 458 -9.09 19.20 -6.75
CA MET A 458 -10.05 19.51 -5.67
C MET A 458 -11.42 19.96 -6.17
N THR A 459 -11.57 20.32 -7.45
CA THR A 459 -12.86 20.69 -8.05
C THR A 459 -13.49 19.56 -8.85
N CYS A 460 -12.80 18.44 -9.05
CA CYS A 460 -13.37 17.28 -9.72
C CYS A 460 -14.41 16.58 -8.85
N LYS A 461 -15.43 16.01 -9.50
CA LYS A 461 -16.30 15.02 -8.86
C LYS A 461 -15.50 13.75 -8.56
N GLY A 462 -15.86 13.05 -7.50
CA GLY A 462 -15.17 11.87 -7.02
C GLY A 462 -14.42 12.18 -5.73
N MET A 463 -13.52 11.29 -5.35
CA MET A 463 -12.69 11.42 -4.13
C MET A 463 -11.29 11.93 -4.52
N PRO A 464 -10.95 13.21 -4.25
CA PRO A 464 -9.65 13.73 -4.59
C PRO A 464 -8.53 13.02 -3.83
N PHE A 465 -7.42 12.85 -4.52
CA PHE A 465 -6.23 12.18 -4.02
C PHE A 465 -4.99 12.99 -4.38
N PHE A 466 -4.04 13.10 -3.45
CA PHE A 466 -2.76 13.77 -3.69
C PHE A 466 -1.64 13.18 -2.84
N GLN A 467 -0.42 13.29 -3.35
CA GLN A 467 0.79 12.76 -2.72
C GLN A 467 1.26 13.68 -1.58
N ALA A 468 1.74 13.10 -0.49
CA ALA A 468 2.33 13.84 0.62
C ALA A 468 3.45 14.78 0.16
N GLY A 469 3.31 16.06 0.52
CA GLY A 469 4.23 17.12 0.14
C GLY A 469 3.92 17.79 -1.19
N GLU A 470 2.92 17.34 -1.95
CA GLU A 470 2.50 18.02 -3.19
C GLU A 470 2.13 19.48 -2.91
N GLU A 471 1.49 19.74 -1.79
CA GLU A 471 1.01 21.05 -1.35
C GLU A 471 2.13 22.06 -1.05
N PHE A 472 3.33 21.56 -0.71
CA PHE A 472 4.52 22.39 -0.51
C PHE A 472 5.67 22.09 -1.48
N ALA A 473 5.31 21.64 -2.69
CA ALA A 473 6.24 21.44 -3.81
C ALA A 473 7.36 20.42 -3.51
N ARG A 474 6.99 19.25 -2.94
CA ARG A 474 7.93 18.13 -2.69
C ARG A 474 8.71 17.81 -3.94
N THR A 475 10.03 17.66 -3.80
CA THR A 475 10.94 17.24 -4.86
C THR A 475 11.66 15.95 -4.49
N LYS A 476 11.92 15.14 -5.50
CA LYS A 476 12.87 14.02 -5.48
C LYS A 476 13.99 14.30 -6.51
N HIS A 477 14.27 15.58 -6.74
CA HIS A 477 15.33 16.08 -7.63
C HIS A 477 15.31 15.49 -9.04
N GLY A 478 14.09 15.24 -9.56
CA GLY A 478 13.90 14.67 -10.90
C GLY A 478 14.09 13.15 -10.97
N GLU A 479 14.15 12.45 -9.83
CA GLU A 479 14.11 10.98 -9.81
C GLU A 479 12.67 10.50 -10.04
N GLY A 480 12.47 9.78 -11.15
CA GLY A 480 11.15 9.29 -11.54
C GLY A 480 10.83 7.88 -11.04
N ASN A 481 11.81 7.17 -10.45
CA ASN A 481 11.60 5.81 -9.96
C ASN A 481 12.42 5.57 -8.69
N SER A 482 11.95 6.14 -7.58
CA SER A 482 12.69 6.20 -6.32
C SER A 482 12.41 5.04 -5.35
N PHE A 483 11.77 3.93 -5.81
CA PHE A 483 11.29 2.84 -4.93
C PHE A 483 12.36 2.23 -4.03
N LYS A 484 13.61 2.18 -4.48
CA LYS A 484 14.79 1.68 -3.76
C LYS A 484 15.90 2.71 -3.62
N SER A 485 15.61 3.97 -3.87
CA SER A 485 16.54 5.07 -3.58
C SER A 485 16.67 5.26 -2.07
N SER A 486 17.68 6.01 -1.63
CA SER A 486 17.86 6.22 -0.19
C SER A 486 16.66 6.92 0.46
N TRP A 487 16.48 6.71 1.75
CA TRP A 487 15.44 7.41 2.50
C TRP A 487 15.68 8.94 2.51
N GLN A 488 16.94 9.40 2.40
CA GLN A 488 17.27 10.82 2.31
C GLN A 488 16.65 11.50 1.07
N LEU A 489 16.56 10.77 -0.06
CA LEU A 489 15.87 11.26 -1.26
C LEU A 489 14.35 11.24 -1.10
N ASN A 490 13.84 10.20 -0.45
CA ASN A 490 12.41 9.96 -0.35
C ASN A 490 11.72 10.72 0.80
N LYS A 491 12.44 11.09 1.84
CA LYS A 491 11.88 11.77 3.03
C LYS A 491 11.04 13.00 2.68
N ILE A 492 10.06 13.29 3.49
CA ILE A 492 9.39 14.59 3.50
C ILE A 492 10.36 15.63 4.05
N ASP A 493 10.76 16.59 3.22
CA ASP A 493 11.54 17.74 3.66
C ASP A 493 10.60 18.80 4.27
N TRP A 494 10.45 18.75 5.58
CA TRP A 494 9.57 19.64 6.31
C TRP A 494 9.96 21.13 6.22
N THR A 495 11.23 21.44 5.84
CA THR A 495 11.66 22.83 5.66
C THR A 495 11.00 23.49 4.45
N ARG A 496 10.49 22.70 3.48
CA ARG A 496 9.78 23.21 2.31
C ARG A 496 8.32 23.60 2.62
N ALA A 497 7.79 23.17 3.76
CA ALA A 497 6.44 23.52 4.20
C ALA A 497 6.35 24.97 4.77
N LEU A 498 7.49 25.66 4.94
CA LEU A 498 7.57 27.07 5.31
C LEU A 498 7.41 27.96 4.09
#